data_a16db23e9f2e3e53ec950fbf0ea05f6d
#
_entry.id   a16db23e9f2e3e53ec950fbf0ea05f6d
#
_cell.length_a   1.000
_cell.length_b   1.000
_cell.length_c   1.000
_cell.angle_alpha   90.00
_cell.angle_beta   90.00
_cell.angle_gamma   90.00
#
_symmetry.space_group_name_H-M   'P 1'
#
loop_
_entity.id
_entity.type
_entity.pdbx_description
1 polymer ?
#
loop_
_entity_poly.entity_id
_entity_poly.type
_entity_poly.pdbx_seq_one_letter_code
_entity_poly.pdbx_strand_id
1 'polypeptide(L)' 'MTGYTLIRAKRRTMSLQLDRDGNAVVRAPYGVKKEFIDRFVADILDE' A
#
# COMPACT_ATOMS: atom_id res chain seq x y z
N MET A 1 12.62 8.48 3.99
CA MET A 1 11.23 8.49 4.47
C MET A 1 10.30 7.94 3.42
N THR A 2 9.49 6.99 3.80
CA THR A 2 8.61 6.32 2.86
C THR A 2 7.18 6.81 3.01
N GLY A 3 6.67 7.40 1.94
CA GLY A 3 5.28 7.82 1.91
C GLY A 3 4.54 7.09 0.82
N TYR A 4 3.27 6.88 1.03
CA TYR A 4 2.44 6.24 0.03
C TYR A 4 1.01 6.72 0.15
N THR A 5 0.26 6.57 -0.95
CA THR A 5 -1.15 6.87 -0.97
C THR A 5 -1.92 5.59 -0.67
N LEU A 6 -2.83 5.66 0.30
CA LEU A 6 -3.64 4.51 0.67
C LEU A 6 -5.06 4.71 0.15
N ILE A 7 -5.52 3.75 -0.65
CA ILE A 7 -6.87 3.74 -1.17
C ILE A 7 -7.58 2.52 -0.63
N ARG A 8 -8.68 2.73 0.08
CA ARG A 8 -9.51 1.65 0.57
C ARG A 8 -10.59 1.35 -0.45
N ALA A 9 -10.86 0.08 -0.67
CA ALA A 9 -11.86 -0.33 -1.64
C ALA A 9 -12.48 -1.65 -1.23
N LYS A 10 -13.61 -1.96 -1.80
CA LYS A 10 -14.28 -3.23 -1.55
C LYS A 10 -13.61 -4.31 -2.40
N ARG A 11 -12.56 -4.87 -1.83
CA ARG A 11 -11.77 -5.89 -2.50
C ARG A 11 -11.21 -6.86 -1.48
N ARG A 12 -10.67 -7.97 -1.94
CA ARG A 12 -10.15 -9.01 -1.05
C ARG A 12 -8.65 -9.02 -0.93
N THR A 13 -7.97 -8.36 -1.84
CA THR A 13 -6.51 -8.40 -1.87
C THR A 13 -5.93 -7.01 -1.80
N MET A 14 -4.66 -6.95 -1.37
CA MET A 14 -3.91 -5.71 -1.41
C MET A 14 -3.05 -5.67 -2.64
N SER A 15 -2.82 -4.48 -3.17
CA SER A 15 -1.90 -4.29 -4.27
C SER A 15 -1.12 -3.01 -4.07
N LEU A 16 0.10 -3.01 -4.60
CA LEU A 16 0.95 -1.83 -4.58
C LEU A 16 1.36 -1.51 -6.00
N GLN A 17 1.27 -0.25 -6.36
CA GLN A 17 1.61 0.20 -7.69
C GLN A 17 2.43 1.48 -7.58
N LEU A 18 3.45 1.59 -8.41
CA LEU A 18 4.25 2.81 -8.50
C LEU A 18 3.81 3.59 -9.72
N ASP A 19 3.66 4.90 -9.54
CA ASP A 19 3.33 5.76 -10.68
C ASP A 19 4.62 6.29 -11.33
N ARG A 20 4.46 7.18 -12.29
CA ARG A 20 5.59 7.71 -13.04
C ARG A 20 6.54 8.55 -12.19
N ASP A 21 6.01 9.16 -11.16
CA ASP A 21 6.79 10.03 -10.29
C ASP A 21 7.47 9.24 -9.18
N GLY A 22 7.27 7.93 -9.16
CA GLY A 22 7.85 7.10 -8.13
C GLY A 22 7.02 7.05 -6.86
N ASN A 23 5.79 7.55 -6.90
CA ASN A 23 4.90 7.51 -5.76
C ASN A 23 4.23 6.15 -5.66
N ALA A 24 4.18 5.61 -4.46
CA ALA A 24 3.54 4.34 -4.22
C ALA A 24 2.05 4.54 -3.93
N VAL A 25 1.23 3.71 -4.56
CA VAL A 25 -0.21 3.71 -4.33
C VAL A 25 -0.59 2.30 -3.86
N VAL A 26 -1.18 2.21 -2.68
CA VAL A 26 -1.60 0.94 -2.11
C VAL A 26 -3.12 0.89 -2.11
N ARG A 27 -3.65 -0.19 -2.66
CA ARG A 27 -5.09 -0.46 -2.61
C ARG A 27 -5.32 -1.63 -1.68
N ALA A 28 -6.19 -1.41 -0.69
CA ALA A 28 -6.41 -2.41 0.35
C ALA A 28 -7.89 -2.53 0.69
N PRO A 29 -8.31 -3.68 1.22
CA PRO A 29 -9.68 -3.84 1.71
C PRO A 29 -9.94 -2.93 2.91
N TYR A 30 -11.21 -2.64 3.15
CA TYR A 30 -11.59 -1.80 4.28
C TYR A 30 -11.20 -2.37 5.63
N GLY A 31 -11.21 -3.69 5.75
CA GLY A 31 -10.98 -4.33 7.04
C GLY A 31 -9.52 -4.51 7.43
N VAL A 32 -8.59 -4.16 6.57
CA VAL A 32 -7.17 -4.35 6.86
C VAL A 32 -6.66 -3.20 7.71
N LYS A 33 -5.94 -3.53 8.79
CA LYS A 33 -5.38 -2.52 9.66
C LYS A 33 -4.21 -1.80 9.00
N LYS A 34 -4.04 -0.53 9.33
CA LYS A 34 -2.99 0.28 8.74
C LYS A 34 -1.60 -0.27 9.04
N GLU A 35 -1.38 -0.82 10.22
CA GLU A 35 -0.08 -1.38 10.56
C GLU A 35 0.28 -2.55 9.67
N PHE A 36 -0.71 -3.30 9.22
CA PHE A 36 -0.52 -4.39 8.28
C PHE A 36 -0.10 -3.86 6.92
N ILE A 37 -0.74 -2.78 6.52
CA ILE A 37 -0.45 -2.13 5.25
C ILE A 37 0.94 -1.54 5.26
N ASP A 38 1.33 -0.88 6.36
CA ASP A 38 2.67 -0.31 6.50
C ASP A 38 3.73 -1.40 6.36
N ARG A 39 3.50 -2.54 6.95
CA ARG A 39 4.43 -3.65 6.87
C ARG A 39 4.51 -4.22 5.45
N PHE A 40 3.37 -4.31 4.80
CA PHE A 40 3.30 -4.78 3.42
C PHE A 40 4.14 -3.88 2.51
N VAL A 41 3.99 -2.58 2.67
CA VAL A 41 4.73 -1.60 1.89
C VAL A 41 6.24 -1.69 2.20
N ALA A 42 6.57 -1.79 3.48
CA ALA A 42 7.97 -1.89 3.88
C ALA A 42 8.64 -3.13 3.30
N ASP A 43 7.95 -4.25 3.30
CA ASP A 43 8.50 -5.49 2.76
C ASP A 43 8.80 -5.38 1.27
N ILE A 44 7.99 -4.61 0.55
CA ILE A 44 8.16 -4.48 -0.89
C ILE A 44 9.22 -3.44 -1.23
N LEU A 45 9.23 -2.33 -0.52
CA LEU A 45 10.08 -1.20 -0.86
C LEU A 45 11.42 -1.20 -0.13
N ASP A 46 11.53 -1.97 0.92
CA ASP A 46 12.71 -1.96 1.78
C ASP A 46 13.66 -3.11 1.45
N GLU A 47 13.90 -3.31 0.23
CA GLU A 47 14.77 -4.38 -0.23
C GLU A 47 16.24 -3.97 -0.22
#